data_3686eebc27e23da0d0b2a91a33d02d58
#
_entry.id   3686eebc27e23da0d0b2a91a33d02d58
#
_cell.length_a   1.000
_cell.length_b   1.000
_cell.length_c   1.000
_cell.angle_alpha   90.00
_cell.angle_beta   90.00
_cell.angle_gamma   90.00
#
_symmetry.space_group_name_H-M   'P 1'
#
loop_
_entity.id
_entity.type
_entity.pdbx_description
1 polymer ?
#
loop_
_entity_poly.entity_id
_entity_poly.type
_entity_poly.pdbx_seq_one_letter_code
_entity_poly.pdbx_strand_id
1 'polypeptide(L)'
;HSLGADQLYGNLGVVAGQYLKSIVKRGDIIGCVPGRGVAGLVDNMPQLERTGLTVTQLMGSESRREYNLEVDSILHRFARKLSALPQPLYAPVLVSNAELRESIVREPYYQEAYAVMKRCTVAVVGIGTATTYEQYITGANRQPGTAAAGAAAPVGGVHSFQNSFTHR
;
A
#
# COMPACT_ATOMS: atom_id res chain seq x y z
N HIS A 1 23.13 -1.96 14.42
CA HIS A 1 22.23 -0.82 14.16
C HIS A 1 20.88 -1.22 13.56
N SER A 2 20.73 -2.39 12.93
CA SER A 2 19.45 -2.86 12.37
C SER A 2 18.47 -3.38 13.44
N LEU A 3 18.97 -4.02 14.49
CA LEU A 3 18.13 -4.60 15.55
C LEU A 3 17.24 -3.58 16.25
N GLY A 4 17.73 -2.34 16.44
CA GLY A 4 16.94 -1.27 17.07
C GLY A 4 15.77 -0.77 16.19
N ALA A 5 15.91 -0.78 14.86
CA ALA A 5 14.85 -0.34 13.96
C ALA A 5 13.71 -1.38 13.88
N ASP A 6 14.04 -2.67 13.79
CA ASP A 6 13.05 -3.73 13.73
C ASP A 6 12.24 -3.80 15.04
N GLN A 7 12.90 -3.61 16.18
CA GLN A 7 12.22 -3.55 17.46
C GLN A 7 11.30 -2.33 17.56
N LEU A 8 11.71 -1.19 17.01
CA LEU A 8 10.87 0.02 16.95
C LEU A 8 9.60 -0.24 16.11
N TYR A 9 9.74 -0.82 14.91
CA TYR A 9 8.58 -1.14 14.07
C TYR A 9 7.67 -2.18 14.73
N GLY A 10 8.22 -3.14 15.46
CA GLY A 10 7.44 -4.11 16.25
C GLY A 10 6.61 -3.43 17.33
N ASN A 11 7.23 -2.58 18.14
CA ASN A 11 6.55 -1.87 19.22
C ASN A 11 5.47 -0.91 18.69
N LEU A 12 5.78 -0.14 17.65
CA LEU A 12 4.80 0.71 16.97
C LEU A 12 3.65 -0.11 16.40
N GLY A 13 3.95 -1.30 15.85
CA GLY A 13 2.97 -2.23 15.30
C GLY A 13 1.95 -2.70 16.34
N VAL A 14 2.39 -3.02 17.55
CA VAL A 14 1.49 -3.40 18.66
C VAL A 14 0.51 -2.26 18.99
N VAL A 15 1.03 -1.04 19.19
CA VAL A 15 0.20 0.12 19.56
C VAL A 15 -0.75 0.48 18.42
N ALA A 16 -0.26 0.55 17.20
CA ALA A 16 -1.06 0.85 16.02
C ALA A 16 -2.15 -0.23 15.79
N GLY A 17 -1.82 -1.51 16.02
CA GLY A 17 -2.77 -2.61 15.92
C GLY A 17 -3.90 -2.54 16.96
N GLN A 18 -3.58 -2.15 18.19
CA GLN A 18 -4.59 -1.91 19.23
C GLN A 18 -5.50 -0.74 18.86
N TYR A 19 -4.92 0.35 18.36
CA TYR A 19 -5.70 1.49 17.89
C TYR A 19 -6.59 1.11 16.71
N LEU A 20 -6.06 0.42 15.69
CA LEU A 20 -6.85 -0.05 14.57
C LEU A 20 -8.03 -0.91 15.02
N LYS A 21 -7.79 -1.83 15.97
CA LYS A 21 -8.85 -2.64 16.56
C LYS A 21 -9.97 -1.81 17.20
N SER A 22 -9.65 -0.66 17.79
CA SER A 22 -10.63 0.20 18.44
C SER A 22 -11.51 0.97 17.46
N ILE A 23 -11.01 1.30 16.26
CA ILE A 23 -11.71 2.15 15.29
C ILE A 23 -12.42 1.37 14.18
N VAL A 24 -11.92 0.18 13.80
CA VAL A 24 -12.49 -0.62 12.71
C VAL A 24 -13.89 -1.11 13.05
N LYS A 25 -14.81 -0.99 12.11
CA LYS A 25 -16.22 -1.40 12.22
C LYS A 25 -16.55 -2.49 11.21
N ARG A 26 -17.66 -3.17 11.43
CA ARG A 26 -18.20 -4.14 10.46
C ARG A 26 -18.43 -3.47 9.11
N GLY A 27 -17.97 -4.11 8.03
CA GLY A 27 -18.15 -3.63 6.67
C GLY A 27 -17.13 -2.58 6.22
N ASP A 28 -16.15 -2.21 7.07
CA ASP A 28 -15.11 -1.28 6.68
C ASP A 28 -14.24 -1.82 5.54
N ILE A 29 -13.77 -0.90 4.72
CA ILE A 29 -12.75 -1.13 3.70
C ILE A 29 -11.46 -0.47 4.18
N ILE A 30 -10.46 -1.29 4.45
CA ILE A 30 -9.18 -0.86 5.01
C ILE A 30 -8.16 -0.82 3.88
N GLY A 31 -7.70 0.36 3.52
CA GLY A 31 -6.65 0.55 2.55
C GLY A 31 -5.27 0.47 3.19
N CYS A 32 -4.31 -0.16 2.52
CA CYS A 32 -2.93 -0.18 2.99
C CYS A 32 -1.94 0.20 1.89
N VAL A 33 -0.89 0.92 2.30
CA VAL A 33 0.31 1.16 1.50
C VAL A 33 1.41 0.28 2.05
N PRO A 34 1.95 -0.67 1.27
CA PRO A 34 3.00 -1.56 1.74
C PRO A 34 4.25 -0.80 2.18
N GLY A 35 4.88 -1.27 3.25
CA GLY A 35 6.09 -0.68 3.80
C GLY A 35 6.45 -1.29 5.15
N ARG A 36 7.67 -1.04 5.65
CA ARG A 36 8.17 -1.63 6.91
C ARG A 36 7.29 -1.32 8.12
N GLY A 37 6.76 -0.10 8.22
CA GLY A 37 5.85 0.27 9.31
C GLY A 37 4.54 -0.51 9.27
N VAL A 38 3.96 -0.67 8.07
CA VAL A 38 2.73 -1.45 7.87
C VAL A 38 2.99 -2.95 8.08
N ALA A 39 4.14 -3.47 7.63
CA ALA A 39 4.55 -4.84 7.93
C ALA A 39 4.66 -5.08 9.45
N GLY A 40 5.32 -4.16 10.16
CA GLY A 40 5.43 -4.22 11.62
C GLY A 40 4.06 -4.22 12.31
N LEU A 41 3.12 -3.42 11.83
CA LEU A 41 1.73 -3.45 12.32
C LEU A 41 1.09 -4.82 12.09
N VAL A 42 1.13 -5.31 10.84
CA VAL A 42 0.49 -6.58 10.47
C VAL A 42 1.05 -7.76 11.26
N ASP A 43 2.36 -7.78 11.47
CA ASP A 43 3.01 -8.89 12.17
C ASP A 43 2.72 -8.88 13.66
N ASN A 44 2.56 -7.71 14.28
CA ASN A 44 2.43 -7.55 15.72
C ASN A 44 1.00 -7.23 16.21
N MET A 45 0.07 -6.95 15.30
CA MET A 45 -1.32 -6.73 15.69
C MET A 45 -2.01 -8.03 16.14
N PRO A 46 -2.95 -7.95 17.11
CA PRO A 46 -3.78 -9.09 17.45
C PRO A 46 -4.70 -9.47 16.29
N GLN A 47 -5.09 -10.73 16.25
CA GLN A 47 -6.14 -11.15 15.30
C GLN A 47 -7.46 -10.47 15.65
N LEU A 48 -8.17 -10.05 14.61
CA LEU A 48 -9.46 -9.37 14.73
C LEU A 48 -10.50 -10.13 13.91
N GLU A 49 -11.45 -10.73 14.59
CA GLU A 49 -12.57 -11.41 13.95
C GLU A 49 -13.76 -10.45 13.83
N ARG A 50 -13.81 -9.72 12.72
CA ARG A 50 -14.96 -8.90 12.35
C ARG A 50 -15.47 -9.29 10.98
N THR A 51 -16.78 -9.26 10.79
CA THR A 51 -17.41 -9.71 9.56
C THR A 51 -17.50 -8.60 8.51
N GLY A 52 -17.32 -8.98 7.24
CA GLY A 52 -17.53 -8.12 6.09
C GLY A 52 -16.44 -7.08 5.85
N LEU A 53 -15.26 -7.27 6.43
CA LEU A 53 -14.11 -6.39 6.17
C LEU A 53 -13.50 -6.69 4.80
N THR A 54 -12.95 -5.66 4.18
CA THR A 54 -12.11 -5.77 2.98
C THR A 54 -10.78 -5.06 3.24
N VAL A 55 -9.67 -5.66 2.82
CA VAL A 55 -8.36 -4.98 2.79
C VAL A 55 -7.98 -4.73 1.34
N THR A 56 -7.70 -3.49 0.97
CA THR A 56 -7.32 -3.10 -0.39
C THR A 56 -5.96 -2.41 -0.44
N GLN A 57 -5.25 -2.57 -1.56
CA GLN A 57 -4.04 -1.82 -1.82
C GLN A 57 -4.38 -0.40 -2.25
N LEU A 58 -3.67 0.61 -1.69
CA LEU A 58 -3.78 2.01 -2.08
C LEU A 58 -2.69 2.44 -3.08
N MET A 59 -1.74 1.57 -3.34
CA MET A 59 -0.60 1.82 -4.23
C MET A 59 -0.28 0.55 -5.01
N GLY A 60 0.16 0.72 -6.26
CA GLY A 60 0.61 -0.39 -7.09
C GLY A 60 1.83 -1.12 -6.52
N SER A 61 2.12 -2.27 -7.10
CA SER A 61 3.25 -3.12 -6.69
C SER A 61 4.58 -2.61 -7.22
N GLU A 62 5.64 -2.78 -6.43
CA GLU A 62 7.02 -2.49 -6.80
C GLU A 62 7.83 -3.78 -6.91
N SER A 63 8.66 -3.90 -7.95
CA SER A 63 9.50 -5.10 -8.19
C SER A 63 10.87 -5.05 -7.52
N ARG A 64 11.07 -4.34 -6.42
CA ARG A 64 12.38 -4.26 -5.77
C ARG A 64 12.72 -5.54 -5.01
N ARG A 65 13.82 -6.18 -5.43
CA ARG A 65 14.36 -7.36 -4.75
C ARG A 65 14.85 -7.11 -3.32
N GLU A 66 15.19 -5.88 -2.98
CA GLU A 66 15.71 -5.52 -1.64
C GLU A 66 14.62 -5.46 -0.56
N TYR A 67 13.40 -5.22 -0.95
CA TYR A 67 12.24 -5.34 -0.09
C TYR A 67 11.46 -6.58 -0.52
N ASN A 68 11.95 -7.76 -0.13
CA ASN A 68 11.21 -9.03 -0.19
C ASN A 68 9.92 -9.02 0.66
N LEU A 69 9.47 -7.84 1.01
CA LEU A 69 8.12 -7.58 1.46
C LEU A 69 7.26 -7.62 0.21
N GLU A 70 7.01 -8.84 -0.23
CA GLU A 70 6.03 -9.13 -1.24
C GLU A 70 4.79 -8.30 -0.91
N VAL A 71 4.52 -7.29 -1.73
CA VAL A 71 3.39 -6.38 -1.52
C VAL A 71 2.12 -7.19 -1.34
N ASP A 72 1.98 -8.24 -2.13
CA ASP A 72 0.91 -9.21 -2.02
C ASP A 72 0.93 -9.96 -0.68
N SER A 73 2.10 -10.22 -0.10
CA SER A 73 2.19 -10.91 1.18
C SER A 73 1.69 -10.04 2.34
N ILE A 74 1.97 -8.74 2.33
CA ILE A 74 1.46 -7.80 3.36
C ILE A 74 -0.07 -7.72 3.28
N LEU A 75 -0.62 -7.53 2.08
CA LEU A 75 -2.07 -7.48 1.86
C LEU A 75 -2.75 -8.75 2.39
N HIS A 76 -2.27 -9.92 1.99
CA HIS A 76 -2.87 -11.19 2.38
C HIS A 76 -2.68 -11.51 3.87
N ARG A 77 -1.53 -11.17 4.44
CA ARG A 77 -1.30 -11.30 5.89
C ARG A 77 -2.23 -10.38 6.68
N PHE A 78 -2.39 -9.13 6.21
CA PHE A 78 -3.28 -8.17 6.83
C PHE A 78 -4.73 -8.63 6.74
N ALA A 79 -5.19 -9.08 5.57
CA ALA A 79 -6.52 -9.63 5.40
C ALA A 79 -6.78 -10.83 6.33
N ARG A 80 -5.81 -11.75 6.47
CA ARG A 80 -5.91 -12.86 7.42
C ARG A 80 -6.02 -12.40 8.86
N LYS A 81 -5.21 -11.41 9.28
CA LYS A 81 -5.27 -10.84 10.65
C LYS A 81 -6.62 -10.22 10.98
N LEU A 82 -7.30 -9.69 9.99
CA LEU A 82 -8.60 -9.03 10.12
C LEU A 82 -9.79 -9.93 9.76
N SER A 83 -9.57 -11.19 9.36
CA SER A 83 -10.61 -12.05 8.77
C SER A 83 -11.37 -11.36 7.63
N ALA A 84 -10.63 -10.63 6.79
CA ALA A 84 -11.13 -9.77 5.73
C ALA A 84 -10.91 -10.38 4.33
N LEU A 85 -11.64 -9.88 3.35
CA LEU A 85 -11.40 -10.20 1.94
C LEU A 85 -10.23 -9.34 1.41
N PRO A 86 -9.19 -9.92 0.81
CA PRO A 86 -8.14 -9.16 0.16
C PRO A 86 -8.61 -8.66 -1.21
N GLN A 87 -8.36 -7.38 -1.50
CA GLN A 87 -8.57 -6.78 -2.82
C GLN A 87 -7.24 -6.22 -3.34
N PRO A 88 -6.47 -6.98 -4.09
CA PRO A 88 -5.22 -6.50 -4.67
C PRO A 88 -5.45 -5.52 -5.82
N LEU A 89 -4.46 -4.64 -6.01
CA LEU A 89 -4.39 -3.74 -7.16
C LEU A 89 -3.28 -4.23 -8.10
N TYR A 90 -3.48 -5.20 -8.91
CA TYR A 90 -2.47 -5.79 -9.80
C TYR A 90 -1.95 -4.83 -10.89
N ALA A 91 -1.39 -3.72 -10.47
CA ALA A 91 -0.77 -2.72 -11.33
C ALA A 91 0.61 -2.34 -10.76
N PRO A 92 1.59 -2.03 -11.60
CA PRO A 92 2.87 -1.50 -11.14
C PRO A 92 2.67 -0.09 -10.55
N VAL A 93 3.50 0.28 -9.54
CA VAL A 93 3.45 1.62 -8.94
C VAL A 93 3.88 2.70 -9.92
N LEU A 94 4.82 2.40 -10.80
CA LEU A 94 5.33 3.27 -11.85
C LEU A 94 5.34 2.55 -13.19
N VAL A 95 4.99 3.25 -14.24
CA VAL A 95 5.06 2.80 -15.62
C VAL A 95 5.94 3.72 -16.46
N SER A 96 6.38 3.25 -17.61
CA SER A 96 7.36 3.94 -18.46
C SER A 96 6.85 5.25 -19.08
N ASN A 97 5.54 5.38 -19.29
CA ASN A 97 4.94 6.56 -19.92
C ASN A 97 3.46 6.70 -19.58
N ALA A 98 2.87 7.84 -19.95
CA ALA A 98 1.47 8.15 -19.68
C ALA A 98 0.49 7.28 -20.48
N GLU A 99 0.84 6.89 -21.70
CA GLU A 99 -0.01 6.07 -22.56
C GLU A 99 -0.23 4.68 -21.94
N LEU A 100 0.84 4.05 -21.46
CA LEU A 100 0.75 2.78 -20.74
C LEU A 100 -0.07 2.91 -19.46
N ARG A 101 0.10 4.02 -18.73
CA ARG A 101 -0.73 4.33 -17.56
C ARG A 101 -2.20 4.38 -17.93
N GLU A 102 -2.56 5.10 -18.98
CA GLU A 102 -3.95 5.21 -19.43
C GLU A 102 -4.52 3.86 -19.85
N SER A 103 -3.74 3.03 -20.52
CA SER A 103 -4.15 1.68 -20.90
C SER A 103 -4.47 0.83 -19.68
N ILE A 104 -3.60 0.80 -18.68
CA ILE A 104 -3.81 0.07 -17.43
C ILE A 104 -5.05 0.58 -16.69
N VAL A 105 -5.21 1.90 -16.61
CA VAL A 105 -6.35 2.50 -15.89
C VAL A 105 -7.69 2.19 -16.55
N ARG A 106 -7.73 1.93 -17.85
CA ARG A 106 -8.95 1.55 -18.58
C ARG A 106 -9.33 0.07 -18.43
N GLU A 107 -8.41 -0.77 -17.96
CA GLU A 107 -8.69 -2.20 -17.77
C GLU A 107 -9.84 -2.41 -16.77
N PRO A 108 -10.84 -3.23 -17.09
CA PRO A 108 -12.01 -3.46 -16.24
C PRO A 108 -11.63 -3.86 -14.82
N TYR A 109 -10.67 -4.74 -14.68
CA TYR A 109 -10.13 -5.28 -13.43
C TYR A 109 -9.38 -4.22 -12.58
N TYR A 110 -8.67 -3.28 -13.22
CA TYR A 110 -8.16 -2.11 -12.52
C TYR A 110 -9.30 -1.24 -12.00
N GLN A 111 -10.33 -1.01 -12.81
CA GLN A 111 -11.49 -0.22 -12.45
C GLN A 111 -12.27 -0.82 -11.27
N GLU A 112 -12.40 -2.14 -11.21
CA GLU A 112 -13.02 -2.83 -10.08
C GLU A 112 -12.23 -2.60 -8.78
N ALA A 113 -10.91 -2.82 -8.81
CA ALA A 113 -10.04 -2.58 -7.65
C ALA A 113 -10.06 -1.10 -7.24
N TYR A 114 -10.03 -0.18 -8.19
CA TYR A 114 -10.10 1.25 -7.95
C TYR A 114 -11.45 1.68 -7.35
N ALA A 115 -12.54 1.07 -7.77
CA ALA A 115 -13.87 1.32 -7.18
C ALA A 115 -13.93 0.91 -5.69
N VAL A 116 -13.29 -0.20 -5.33
CA VAL A 116 -13.13 -0.61 -3.91
C VAL A 116 -12.24 0.39 -3.16
N MET A 117 -11.10 0.76 -3.75
CA MET A 117 -10.16 1.72 -3.18
C MET A 117 -10.85 3.07 -2.86
N LYS A 118 -11.68 3.58 -3.75
CA LYS A 118 -12.42 4.84 -3.54
C LYS A 118 -13.40 4.80 -2.35
N ARG A 119 -13.82 3.62 -1.96
CA ARG A 119 -14.73 3.40 -0.83
C ARG A 119 -13.99 3.10 0.48
N CYS A 120 -12.66 3.22 0.48
CA CYS A 120 -11.85 3.02 1.67
C CYS A 120 -12.32 3.92 2.82
N THR A 121 -12.55 3.32 3.98
CA THR A 121 -13.02 4.00 5.19
C THR A 121 -11.89 4.25 6.19
N VAL A 122 -10.86 3.42 6.14
CA VAL A 122 -9.67 3.52 7.00
C VAL A 122 -8.43 3.31 6.14
N ALA A 123 -7.47 4.23 6.18
CA ALA A 123 -6.19 4.09 5.49
C ALA A 123 -5.05 3.86 6.47
N VAL A 124 -4.27 2.81 6.22
CA VAL A 124 -3.05 2.48 6.96
C VAL A 124 -1.84 2.76 6.07
N VAL A 125 -1.08 3.79 6.43
CA VAL A 125 0.06 4.26 5.64
C VAL A 125 1.31 4.35 6.50
N GLY A 126 2.45 4.07 5.90
CA GLY A 126 3.75 4.29 6.52
C GLY A 126 4.24 5.73 6.30
N ILE A 127 5.04 6.25 7.22
CA ILE A 127 5.76 7.52 7.05
C ILE A 127 7.15 7.18 6.53
N GLY A 128 7.49 7.72 5.36
CA GLY A 128 8.80 7.60 4.74
C GLY A 128 9.60 8.90 4.85
N THR A 129 10.88 8.85 4.47
CA THR A 129 11.73 10.05 4.33
C THR A 129 11.58 10.67 2.95
N ALA A 130 11.89 11.98 2.81
CA ALA A 130 11.94 12.66 1.52
C ALA A 130 12.89 11.95 0.53
N THR A 131 14.03 11.47 1.03
CA THR A 131 15.02 10.71 0.24
C THR A 131 14.42 9.43 -0.35
N THR A 132 13.59 8.71 0.41
CA THR A 132 12.89 7.52 -0.08
C THR A 132 11.93 7.89 -1.21
N TYR A 133 11.23 9.00 -1.08
CA TYR A 133 10.30 9.49 -2.09
C TYR A 133 11.03 9.95 -3.38
N GLU A 134 12.13 10.69 -3.25
CA GLU A 134 12.97 11.07 -4.38
C GLU A 134 13.53 9.86 -5.13
N GLN A 135 14.00 8.85 -4.42
CA GLN A 135 14.44 7.58 -5.01
C GLN A 135 13.33 6.89 -5.80
N TYR A 136 12.09 7.01 -5.33
CA TYR A 136 10.93 6.51 -6.04
C TYR A 136 10.68 7.22 -7.36
N ILE A 137 10.66 8.55 -7.34
CA ILE A 137 10.33 9.38 -8.53
C ILE A 137 11.47 9.37 -9.52
N THR A 138 12.70 9.56 -9.07
CA THR A 138 13.86 9.70 -9.97
C THR A 138 14.35 8.37 -10.51
N GLY A 139 13.89 7.24 -9.95
CA GLY A 139 14.39 5.92 -10.31
C GLY A 139 15.88 5.74 -10.00
N ALA A 140 16.42 6.56 -9.08
CA ALA A 140 17.84 6.55 -8.72
C ALA A 140 18.37 5.19 -8.24
N ASN A 141 17.48 4.25 -7.95
CA ASN A 141 17.78 2.85 -7.65
C ASN A 141 17.48 1.89 -8.83
N ARG A 142 17.25 2.40 -10.04
CA ARG A 142 17.17 1.53 -11.22
C ARG A 142 18.57 1.03 -11.54
N GLN A 143 18.70 -0.27 -11.79
CA GLN A 143 19.99 -0.84 -12.24
C GLN A 143 20.50 -0.11 -13.48
N PRO A 144 21.81 0.13 -13.59
CA PRO A 144 22.40 0.70 -14.80
C PRO A 144 22.09 -0.22 -15.99
N GLY A 145 21.39 0.28 -16.98
CA GLY A 145 21.02 -0.47 -18.20
C GLY A 145 19.57 -0.36 -18.61
N THR A 146 18.65 0.07 -17.75
CA THR A 146 17.28 0.40 -18.16
C THR A 146 17.18 1.90 -18.43
N ALA A 147 17.33 2.27 -19.70
CA ALA A 147 17.24 3.64 -20.15
C ALA A 147 15.93 4.29 -19.71
N ALA A 148 16.01 5.38 -18.97
CA ALA A 148 14.89 6.24 -18.66
C ALA A 148 14.54 7.06 -19.92
N ALA A 149 13.73 6.50 -20.79
CA ALA A 149 13.06 7.26 -21.82
C ALA A 149 11.67 7.63 -21.31
N GLY A 150 11.49 8.88 -20.92
CA GLY A 150 10.20 9.43 -20.54
C GLY A 150 9.96 9.55 -19.04
N ALA A 151 9.27 10.61 -18.66
CA ALA A 151 8.85 10.83 -17.29
C ALA A 151 7.98 9.67 -16.80
N ALA A 152 8.41 8.95 -15.75
CA ALA A 152 7.66 7.86 -15.16
C ALA A 152 6.32 8.39 -14.63
N ALA A 153 5.21 7.76 -15.02
CA ALA A 153 3.89 8.14 -14.59
C ALA A 153 3.40 7.19 -13.46
N PRO A 154 2.96 7.73 -12.31
CA PRO A 154 2.42 6.90 -11.24
C PRO A 154 1.09 6.26 -11.64
N VAL A 155 0.94 4.96 -11.39
CA VAL A 155 -0.31 4.22 -11.58
C VAL A 155 -0.95 4.00 -10.22
N GLY A 156 -2.04 4.70 -9.97
CA GLY A 156 -2.72 4.66 -8.68
C GLY A 156 -1.78 5.13 -7.57
N GLY A 157 -2.02 6.20 -6.98
CA GLY A 157 -1.16 6.70 -5.94
C GLY A 157 -1.85 7.75 -5.11
N VAL A 158 -1.19 8.11 -4.05
CA VAL A 158 -1.59 9.05 -3.01
C VAL A 158 -2.20 10.36 -3.55
N HIS A 159 -1.86 10.78 -4.77
CA HIS A 159 -2.44 11.98 -5.39
C HIS A 159 -3.94 11.88 -5.71
N SER A 160 -4.44 10.71 -6.04
CA SER A 160 -5.91 10.54 -6.20
C SER A 160 -6.61 10.44 -4.84
N PHE A 161 -5.87 10.07 -3.80
CA PHE A 161 -6.38 9.98 -2.44
C PHE A 161 -6.48 11.35 -1.75
N GLN A 162 -5.53 12.26 -1.98
CA GLN A 162 -5.58 13.62 -1.44
C GLN A 162 -6.85 14.37 -1.88
N ASN A 163 -7.29 14.19 -3.12
CA ASN A 163 -8.49 14.86 -3.62
C ASN A 163 -9.80 14.25 -3.07
N SER A 164 -9.78 13.05 -2.53
CA SER A 164 -10.99 12.40 -1.98
C SER A 164 -11.25 12.74 -0.51
N PHE A 165 -10.23 13.15 0.25
CA PHE A 165 -10.36 13.51 1.66
C PHE A 165 -10.53 15.02 1.94
N THR A 166 -10.31 15.90 0.95
CA THR A 166 -10.45 17.35 1.10
C THR A 166 -11.87 17.87 0.90
N HIS A 167 -12.85 17.01 0.60
CA HIS A 167 -14.23 17.39 0.33
C HIS A 167 -15.25 16.76 1.30
N ARG A 168 -14.89 16.58 2.58
CA ARG A 168 -15.88 16.32 3.65
C ARG A 168 -15.60 17.17 4.87
#